data_3544f5aacef0e32604f6c457fe9dfbbc
#
_entry.id   3544f5aacef0e32604f6c457fe9dfbbc
#
_cell.length_a   1.000
_cell.length_b   1.000
_cell.length_c   1.000
_cell.angle_alpha   90.00
_cell.angle_beta   90.00
_cell.angle_gamma   90.00
#
_symmetry.space_group_name_H-M   'P 1'
#
loop_
_entity.id
_entity.type
_entity.pdbx_description
1 polymer ?
#
loop_
_entity_poly.entity_id
_entity_poly.type
_entity_poly.pdbx_seq_one_letter_code
_entity_poly.pdbx_strand_id
1 'polypeptide(L)'
;LSGLISEEGAAHIVANELGVKVLADPGNLKIKDILPGMRNVNIAGKVINVYEIREFNTPNRSGKVGSFLIGDETGSLRIVCWNDKTALMQNLKKEDIVKIEVGYSKESNIGRKEVHLGDKSKLSVNPEGLKVEGVRQFEKADRKKLSELTGNENNVEIMGTVVQVFDPKFFTVDPETGRKVVEKNGTYYLNDKPIEKMGYSYVTNIFVDDGTENIRVVCWKNQTQRLFN
;
A
#
# COMPACT_ATOMS: atom_id res chain seq x y z
N LEU A 1 -26.91 0.14 31.10
CA LEU A 1 -25.81 -0.71 30.55
C LEU A 1 -24.44 0.00 30.60
N SER A 2 -24.27 0.93 31.54
CA SER A 2 -23.04 1.69 31.67
C SER A 2 -21.89 0.80 32.15
N GLY A 3 -20.85 0.69 31.34
CA GLY A 3 -19.55 0.11 31.71
C GLY A 3 -19.29 -1.35 31.28
N LEU A 4 -20.28 -2.06 30.72
CA LEU A 4 -20.11 -3.46 30.27
C LEU A 4 -19.94 -3.60 28.75
N ILE A 5 -20.30 -2.58 27.98
CA ILE A 5 -20.28 -2.59 26.53
C ILE A 5 -19.73 -1.23 26.03
N SER A 6 -18.87 -1.20 25.04
CA SER A 6 -18.43 0.04 24.36
C SER A 6 -19.61 0.72 23.64
N GLU A 7 -19.53 2.03 23.39
CA GLU A 7 -20.54 2.77 22.62
C GLU A 7 -20.79 2.12 21.24
N GLU A 8 -19.75 1.62 20.60
CA GLU A 8 -19.83 0.89 19.33
C GLU A 8 -20.60 -0.44 19.50
N GLY A 9 -20.36 -1.17 20.59
CA GLY A 9 -21.09 -2.41 20.91
C GLY A 9 -22.57 -2.14 21.17
N ALA A 10 -22.88 -1.06 21.87
CA ALA A 10 -24.25 -0.64 22.11
C ALA A 10 -24.96 -0.20 20.82
N ALA A 11 -24.26 0.54 19.94
CA ALA A 11 -24.77 0.92 18.63
C ALA A 11 -25.09 -0.30 17.75
N HIS A 12 -24.26 -1.34 17.79
CA HIS A 12 -24.52 -2.59 17.08
C HIS A 12 -25.77 -3.32 17.57
N ILE A 13 -26.00 -3.36 18.89
CA ILE A 13 -27.19 -4.00 19.49
C ILE A 13 -28.46 -3.26 19.05
N VAL A 14 -28.45 -1.93 19.17
CA VAL A 14 -29.60 -1.08 18.79
C VAL A 14 -29.89 -1.18 17.29
N ALA A 15 -28.86 -1.19 16.46
CA ALA A 15 -29.03 -1.33 15.02
C ALA A 15 -29.61 -2.70 14.64
N ASN A 16 -29.20 -3.78 15.29
CA ASN A 16 -29.79 -5.11 15.11
C ASN A 16 -31.26 -5.17 15.53
N GLU A 17 -31.60 -4.54 16.63
CA GLU A 17 -33.01 -4.45 17.11
C GLU A 17 -33.89 -3.65 16.14
N LEU A 18 -33.33 -2.62 15.51
CA LEU A 18 -34.01 -1.81 14.50
C LEU A 18 -34.01 -2.44 13.09
N GLY A 19 -33.41 -3.65 12.91
CA GLY A 19 -33.28 -4.32 11.62
C GLY A 19 -32.34 -3.61 10.64
N VAL A 20 -31.54 -2.67 11.13
CA VAL A 20 -30.52 -1.98 10.33
C VAL A 20 -29.26 -2.81 10.35
N LYS A 21 -28.87 -3.35 9.21
CA LYS A 21 -27.56 -4.01 9.04
C LYS A 21 -26.46 -2.96 9.08
N VAL A 22 -25.86 -2.74 10.23
CA VAL A 22 -24.74 -1.79 10.43
C VAL A 22 -23.45 -2.35 9.84
N LEU A 23 -23.35 -3.66 9.74
CA LEU A 23 -22.28 -4.32 8.97
C LEU A 23 -22.86 -4.75 7.63
N ALA A 24 -22.22 -4.31 6.54
CA ALA A 24 -22.40 -4.94 5.25
C ALA A 24 -22.21 -6.45 5.44
N ASP A 25 -23.03 -7.25 4.76
CA ASP A 25 -22.95 -8.71 4.76
C ASP A 25 -21.46 -9.11 4.71
N PRO A 26 -20.93 -9.93 5.65
CA PRO A 26 -19.50 -10.23 5.71
C PRO A 26 -18.93 -10.79 4.39
N GLY A 27 -19.80 -11.10 3.42
CA GLY A 27 -19.45 -11.58 2.10
C GLY A 27 -19.20 -10.49 1.03
N ASN A 28 -19.48 -9.20 1.30
CA ASN A 28 -19.49 -8.16 0.26
C ASN A 28 -18.99 -6.79 0.75
N LEU A 29 -17.92 -6.77 1.55
CA LEU A 29 -17.29 -5.49 1.90
C LEU A 29 -16.76 -4.79 0.65
N LYS A 30 -16.99 -3.49 0.56
CA LYS A 30 -16.36 -2.62 -0.44
C LYS A 30 -15.03 -2.09 0.06
N ILE A 31 -14.13 -1.78 -0.87
CA ILE A 31 -12.79 -1.28 -0.52
C ILE A 31 -12.85 -0.03 0.37
N LYS A 32 -13.81 0.87 0.14
CA LYS A 32 -14.02 2.07 0.97
C LYS A 32 -14.29 1.74 2.44
N ASP A 33 -14.98 0.63 2.69
CA ASP A 33 -15.46 0.23 4.02
C ASP A 33 -14.39 -0.52 4.83
N ILE A 34 -13.25 -0.83 4.23
CA ILE A 34 -12.11 -1.45 4.93
C ILE A 34 -11.46 -0.41 5.85
N LEU A 35 -11.42 -0.73 7.14
CA LEU A 35 -10.72 0.04 8.15
C LEU A 35 -9.49 -0.72 8.65
N PRO A 36 -8.42 -0.05 9.09
CA PRO A 36 -7.28 -0.73 9.73
C PRO A 36 -7.71 -1.49 11.00
N GLY A 37 -7.12 -2.68 11.21
CA GLY A 37 -7.41 -3.51 12.38
C GLY A 37 -8.59 -4.48 12.24
N MET A 38 -9.31 -4.47 11.11
CA MET A 38 -10.39 -5.44 10.88
C MET A 38 -9.83 -6.86 10.76
N ARG A 39 -10.57 -7.81 11.34
CA ARG A 39 -10.35 -9.26 11.21
C ARG A 39 -11.47 -9.87 10.37
N ASN A 40 -11.18 -11.01 9.74
CA ASN A 40 -12.15 -11.73 8.90
C ASN A 40 -12.68 -10.87 7.72
N VAL A 41 -11.80 -10.11 7.09
CA VAL A 41 -12.15 -9.32 5.91
C VAL A 41 -12.46 -10.25 4.75
N ASN A 42 -13.69 -10.14 4.23
CA ASN A 42 -14.12 -10.79 3.01
C ASN A 42 -14.37 -9.70 1.95
N ILE A 43 -13.66 -9.78 0.84
CA ILE A 43 -13.70 -8.75 -0.20
C ILE A 43 -13.50 -9.36 -1.57
N ALA A 44 -14.13 -8.78 -2.56
CA ALA A 44 -13.90 -9.09 -3.96
C ALA A 44 -13.41 -7.85 -4.71
N GLY A 45 -12.60 -8.08 -5.73
CA GLY A 45 -12.07 -7.00 -6.56
C GLY A 45 -11.45 -7.53 -7.84
N LYS A 46 -11.21 -6.65 -8.78
CA LYS A 46 -10.50 -6.94 -10.01
C LYS A 46 -9.02 -6.61 -9.83
N VAL A 47 -8.14 -7.49 -10.27
CA VAL A 47 -6.69 -7.29 -10.20
C VAL A 47 -6.26 -6.17 -11.14
N ILE A 48 -5.69 -5.13 -10.57
CA ILE A 48 -5.17 -3.96 -11.30
C ILE A 48 -3.69 -4.19 -11.64
N ASN A 49 -2.92 -4.71 -10.66
CA ASN A 49 -1.50 -4.97 -10.83
C ASN A 49 -1.03 -6.10 -9.93
N VAL A 50 -0.03 -6.86 -10.38
CA VAL A 50 0.65 -7.89 -9.60
C VAL A 50 2.10 -7.50 -9.47
N TYR A 51 2.61 -7.47 -8.23
CA TYR A 51 4.00 -7.10 -7.94
C TYR A 51 4.85 -8.35 -7.77
N GLU A 52 6.15 -8.20 -7.99
CA GLU A 52 7.12 -9.27 -7.82
C GLU A 52 7.15 -9.81 -6.38
N ILE A 53 7.30 -11.11 -6.26
CA ILE A 53 7.54 -11.76 -4.98
C ILE A 53 9.00 -11.52 -4.60
N ARG A 54 9.22 -11.03 -3.38
CA ARG A 54 10.55 -10.74 -2.84
C ARG A 54 10.83 -11.67 -1.66
N GLU A 55 12.05 -12.11 -1.57
CA GLU A 55 12.56 -12.78 -0.37
C GLU A 55 13.09 -11.73 0.60
N PHE A 56 12.91 -11.98 1.88
CA PHE A 56 13.51 -11.19 2.94
C PHE A 56 14.20 -12.11 3.94
N ASN A 57 15.34 -11.66 4.43
CA ASN A 57 16.10 -12.35 5.44
C ASN A 57 16.53 -11.32 6.49
N THR A 58 15.94 -11.41 7.68
CA THR A 58 16.24 -10.53 8.80
C THR A 58 16.81 -11.38 9.95
N PRO A 59 17.56 -10.79 10.90
CA PRO A 59 18.14 -11.57 12.02
C PRO A 59 17.14 -12.40 12.80
N ASN A 60 15.86 -12.04 12.77
CA ASN A 60 14.81 -12.70 13.54
C ASN A 60 13.89 -13.59 12.69
N ARG A 61 13.88 -13.42 11.35
CA ARG A 61 13.00 -14.19 10.45
C ARG A 61 13.41 -14.04 8.99
N SER A 62 13.24 -15.09 8.25
CA SER A 62 13.31 -15.10 6.79
C SER A 62 11.97 -15.50 6.19
N GLY A 63 11.74 -15.17 4.93
CA GLY A 63 10.51 -15.55 4.25
C GLY A 63 10.34 -14.86 2.92
N LYS A 64 9.13 -15.02 2.36
CA LYS A 64 8.73 -14.40 1.10
C LYS A 64 7.57 -13.44 1.34
N VAL A 65 7.55 -12.36 0.59
CA VAL A 65 6.44 -11.43 0.56
C VAL A 65 6.11 -11.08 -0.88
N GLY A 66 4.85 -11.21 -1.22
CA GLY A 66 4.31 -10.76 -2.50
C GLY A 66 3.10 -9.89 -2.26
N SER A 67 2.72 -9.12 -3.24
CA SER A 67 1.51 -8.31 -3.15
C SER A 67 0.91 -8.08 -4.52
N PHE A 68 -0.38 -7.80 -4.54
CA PHE A 68 -1.09 -7.36 -5.72
C PHE A 68 -2.11 -6.30 -5.33
N LEU A 69 -2.57 -5.56 -6.32
CA LEU A 69 -3.52 -4.48 -6.14
C LEU A 69 -4.84 -4.90 -6.76
N ILE A 70 -5.92 -4.78 -6.00
CA ILE A 70 -7.28 -4.98 -6.48
C ILE A 70 -8.05 -3.67 -6.50
N GLY A 71 -9.09 -3.60 -7.30
CA GLY A 71 -10.01 -2.47 -7.35
C GLY A 71 -11.46 -2.92 -7.44
N ASP A 72 -12.34 -2.08 -6.91
CA ASP A 72 -13.78 -2.09 -7.13
C ASP A 72 -14.24 -0.68 -7.53
N GLU A 73 -15.54 -0.45 -7.61
CA GLU A 73 -16.11 0.88 -7.93
C GLU A 73 -15.85 1.93 -6.86
N THR A 74 -15.37 1.54 -5.66
CA THR A 74 -15.18 2.44 -4.52
C THR A 74 -13.71 2.82 -4.30
N GLY A 75 -12.77 2.07 -4.88
CA GLY A 75 -11.35 2.37 -4.73
C GLY A 75 -10.42 1.23 -5.12
N SER A 76 -9.21 1.29 -4.61
CA SER A 76 -8.20 0.26 -4.76
C SER A 76 -7.56 -0.11 -3.42
N LEU A 77 -7.13 -1.37 -3.30
CA LEU A 77 -6.61 -1.94 -2.07
C LEU A 77 -5.44 -2.87 -2.37
N ARG A 78 -4.38 -2.72 -1.62
CA ARG A 78 -3.23 -3.63 -1.71
C ARG A 78 -3.49 -4.88 -0.87
N ILE A 79 -3.25 -6.03 -1.49
CA ILE A 79 -3.32 -7.34 -0.85
C ILE A 79 -1.88 -7.84 -0.67
N VAL A 80 -1.55 -8.26 0.54
CA VAL A 80 -0.20 -8.72 0.90
C VAL A 80 -0.23 -10.20 1.26
N CYS A 81 0.61 -10.98 0.60
CA CYS A 81 0.77 -12.41 0.79
C CYS A 81 2.13 -12.70 1.42
N TRP A 82 2.14 -13.52 2.47
CA TRP A 82 3.35 -13.92 3.17
C TRP A 82 3.65 -15.40 2.98
N ASN A 83 4.93 -15.75 2.85
CA ASN A 83 5.43 -17.11 2.79
C ASN A 83 4.66 -18.00 1.81
N ASP A 84 4.02 -19.06 2.26
CA ASP A 84 3.29 -20.03 1.43
C ASP A 84 2.12 -19.37 0.67
N LYS A 85 1.57 -18.27 1.20
CA LYS A 85 0.51 -17.54 0.52
C LYS A 85 0.98 -16.83 -0.75
N THR A 86 2.28 -16.63 -0.93
CA THR A 86 2.83 -16.08 -2.19
C THR A 86 2.60 -17.02 -3.36
N ALA A 87 2.46 -18.34 -3.14
CA ALA A 87 2.13 -19.30 -4.17
C ALA A 87 0.77 -19.02 -4.85
N LEU A 88 -0.17 -18.42 -4.11
CA LEU A 88 -1.48 -18.02 -4.67
C LEU A 88 -1.37 -16.96 -5.76
N MET A 89 -0.24 -16.27 -5.84
CA MET A 89 -0.01 -15.21 -6.82
C MET A 89 0.59 -15.73 -8.14
N GLN A 90 1.09 -16.96 -8.20
CA GLN A 90 1.88 -17.47 -9.36
C GLN A 90 1.12 -17.40 -10.68
N ASN A 91 -0.20 -17.62 -10.67
CA ASN A 91 -1.05 -17.61 -11.87
C ASN A 91 -1.95 -16.38 -11.95
N LEU A 92 -1.79 -15.43 -11.02
CA LEU A 92 -2.63 -14.25 -10.96
C LEU A 92 -2.21 -13.25 -12.03
N LYS A 93 -3.19 -12.80 -12.81
CA LYS A 93 -2.99 -11.86 -13.92
C LYS A 93 -3.79 -10.58 -13.69
N LYS A 94 -3.35 -9.52 -14.33
CA LYS A 94 -4.13 -8.30 -14.45
C LYS A 94 -5.48 -8.62 -15.09
N GLU A 95 -6.55 -7.96 -14.61
CA GLU A 95 -7.95 -8.14 -14.99
C GLU A 95 -8.64 -9.38 -14.38
N ASP A 96 -7.92 -10.29 -13.70
CA ASP A 96 -8.58 -11.38 -12.97
C ASP A 96 -9.52 -10.83 -11.89
N ILE A 97 -10.65 -11.49 -11.70
CA ILE A 97 -11.54 -11.21 -10.57
C ILE A 97 -11.12 -12.12 -9.41
N VAL A 98 -10.91 -11.53 -8.25
CA VAL A 98 -10.51 -12.28 -7.06
C VAL A 98 -11.50 -12.08 -5.93
N LYS A 99 -11.72 -13.16 -5.18
CA LYS A 99 -12.44 -13.16 -3.91
C LYS A 99 -11.46 -13.57 -2.81
N ILE A 100 -11.38 -12.74 -1.79
CA ILE A 100 -10.57 -12.96 -0.59
C ILE A 100 -11.51 -13.23 0.55
N GLU A 101 -11.24 -14.29 1.31
CA GLU A 101 -11.98 -14.66 2.50
C GLU A 101 -11.02 -14.76 3.70
N VAL A 102 -11.46 -14.27 4.84
CA VAL A 102 -10.75 -14.30 6.13
C VAL A 102 -9.38 -13.59 6.06
N GLY A 103 -9.32 -12.46 5.35
CA GLY A 103 -8.18 -11.56 5.41
C GLY A 103 -8.16 -10.73 6.71
N TYR A 104 -7.09 -10.03 6.98
CA TYR A 104 -7.03 -9.03 8.04
C TYR A 104 -6.42 -7.73 7.52
N SER A 105 -6.99 -6.61 7.93
CA SER A 105 -6.54 -5.30 7.48
C SER A 105 -5.49 -4.71 8.43
N LYS A 106 -4.56 -4.01 7.83
CA LYS A 106 -3.51 -3.26 8.51
C LYS A 106 -3.32 -1.91 7.85
N GLU A 107 -2.73 -1.00 8.59
CA GLU A 107 -2.15 0.21 8.04
C GLU A 107 -0.68 -0.04 7.71
N SER A 108 -0.26 0.33 6.51
CA SER A 108 1.14 0.27 6.09
C SER A 108 1.97 1.36 6.78
N ASN A 109 3.29 1.25 6.71
CA ASN A 109 4.21 2.25 7.28
C ASN A 109 4.07 3.66 6.64
N ILE A 110 3.32 3.78 5.56
CA ILE A 110 3.04 5.05 4.85
C ILE A 110 1.57 5.47 4.97
N GLY A 111 0.86 4.96 5.98
CA GLY A 111 -0.53 5.34 6.27
C GLY A 111 -1.57 4.79 5.29
N ARG A 112 -1.23 3.81 4.43
CA ARG A 112 -2.18 3.22 3.48
C ARG A 112 -2.81 1.96 4.05
N LYS A 113 -4.09 1.75 3.79
CA LYS A 113 -4.79 0.52 4.13
C LYS A 113 -4.27 -0.63 3.26
N GLU A 114 -4.07 -1.78 3.88
CA GLU A 114 -3.69 -3.04 3.21
C GLU A 114 -4.50 -4.18 3.82
N VAL A 115 -4.77 -5.22 3.05
CA VAL A 115 -5.30 -6.49 3.55
C VAL A 115 -4.24 -7.56 3.39
N HIS A 116 -3.97 -8.26 4.46
CA HIS A 116 -2.98 -9.33 4.54
C HIS A 116 -3.67 -10.68 4.56
N LEU A 117 -3.11 -11.64 3.83
CA LEU A 117 -3.56 -13.03 3.85
C LEU A 117 -2.79 -13.80 4.93
N GLY A 118 -3.51 -14.27 5.95
CA GLY A 118 -3.00 -15.17 6.98
C GLY A 118 -3.25 -16.64 6.64
N ASP A 119 -2.94 -17.54 7.57
CA ASP A 119 -3.01 -19.00 7.36
C ASP A 119 -4.42 -19.47 6.97
N LYS A 120 -5.44 -18.89 7.58
CA LYS A 120 -6.87 -19.21 7.31
C LYS A 120 -7.44 -18.53 6.09
N SER A 121 -6.73 -17.56 5.50
CA SER A 121 -7.21 -16.80 4.36
C SER A 121 -7.27 -17.66 3.10
N LYS A 122 -8.32 -17.45 2.31
CA LYS A 122 -8.53 -18.08 1.01
C LYS A 122 -8.53 -17.01 -0.07
N LEU A 123 -7.98 -17.35 -1.23
CA LEU A 123 -8.02 -16.55 -2.44
C LEU A 123 -8.61 -17.43 -3.55
N SER A 124 -9.74 -17.01 -4.10
CA SER A 124 -10.33 -17.60 -5.27
C SER A 124 -10.15 -16.69 -6.47
N VAL A 125 -9.70 -17.23 -7.59
CA VAL A 125 -9.47 -16.49 -8.83
C VAL A 125 -10.57 -16.86 -9.82
N ASN A 126 -11.22 -15.86 -10.41
CA ASN A 126 -12.31 -15.96 -11.38
C ASN A 126 -13.44 -16.90 -10.92
N PRO A 127 -13.98 -16.77 -9.69
CA PRO A 127 -15.04 -17.64 -9.21
C PRO A 127 -16.31 -17.42 -10.06
N GLU A 128 -17.02 -18.53 -10.36
CA GLU A 128 -18.24 -18.49 -11.14
C GLU A 128 -19.29 -17.54 -10.53
N GLY A 129 -19.96 -16.78 -11.37
CA GLY A 129 -21.05 -15.88 -10.97
C GLY A 129 -20.62 -14.58 -10.29
N LEU A 130 -19.35 -14.41 -9.93
CA LEU A 130 -18.86 -13.16 -9.35
C LEU A 130 -18.46 -12.18 -10.45
N LYS A 131 -19.11 -11.03 -10.47
CA LYS A 131 -18.75 -9.91 -11.34
C LYS A 131 -18.31 -8.72 -10.50
N VAL A 132 -17.24 -8.06 -10.91
CA VAL A 132 -16.77 -6.79 -10.36
C VAL A 132 -16.85 -5.78 -11.48
N GLU A 133 -17.88 -4.95 -11.43
CA GLU A 133 -18.12 -3.91 -12.43
C GLU A 133 -17.61 -2.58 -11.91
N GLY A 134 -17.28 -1.66 -12.82
CA GLY A 134 -16.97 -0.27 -12.48
C GLY A 134 -15.69 -0.11 -11.67
N VAL A 135 -14.72 -1.02 -11.84
CA VAL A 135 -13.42 -0.81 -11.19
C VAL A 135 -12.99 0.62 -11.45
N ARG A 136 -12.93 1.44 -10.41
CA ARG A 136 -12.21 2.70 -10.50
C ARG A 136 -10.78 2.33 -10.91
N GLN A 137 -10.52 2.40 -12.20
CA GLN A 137 -9.14 2.54 -12.62
C GLN A 137 -8.61 3.67 -11.75
N PHE A 138 -7.43 3.50 -11.16
CA PHE A 138 -6.75 4.63 -10.52
C PHE A 138 -7.10 5.85 -11.33
N GLU A 139 -7.78 6.80 -10.72
CA GLU A 139 -8.02 8.08 -11.38
C GLU A 139 -6.68 8.45 -11.95
N LYS A 140 -6.60 8.45 -13.27
CA LYS A 140 -5.39 8.88 -13.96
C LYS A 140 -5.05 10.17 -13.25
N ALA A 141 -3.89 10.22 -12.61
CA ALA A 141 -3.55 11.37 -11.79
C ALA A 141 -3.96 12.61 -12.56
N ASP A 142 -4.82 13.43 -11.98
CA ASP A 142 -5.29 14.63 -12.67
C ASP A 142 -4.09 15.48 -12.98
N ARG A 143 -3.88 15.75 -14.27
CA ARG A 143 -2.81 16.64 -14.69
C ARG A 143 -3.18 18.05 -14.26
N LYS A 144 -2.38 18.60 -13.35
CA LYS A 144 -2.52 19.96 -12.83
C LYS A 144 -1.34 20.83 -13.26
N LYS A 145 -1.59 22.11 -13.37
CA LYS A 145 -0.54 23.12 -13.44
C LYS A 145 0.08 23.30 -12.06
N LEU A 146 1.35 23.67 -12.01
CA LEU A 146 2.04 23.85 -10.72
C LEU A 146 1.38 24.94 -9.87
N SER A 147 0.88 26.01 -10.50
CA SER A 147 0.14 27.10 -9.83
C SER A 147 -1.20 26.65 -9.20
N GLU A 148 -1.72 25.48 -9.55
CA GLU A 148 -2.98 24.94 -9.02
C GLU A 148 -2.74 24.03 -7.82
N LEU A 149 -1.48 23.76 -7.46
CA LEU A 149 -1.13 22.89 -6.34
C LEU A 149 -1.28 23.63 -5.00
N THR A 150 -2.01 23.06 -4.08
CA THR A 150 -2.25 23.62 -2.74
C THR A 150 -1.35 22.99 -1.66
N GLY A 151 -0.60 21.92 -2.02
CA GLY A 151 0.28 21.20 -1.12
C GLY A 151 -0.37 20.03 -0.37
N ASN A 152 -1.67 19.78 -0.59
CA ASN A 152 -2.42 18.68 0.03
C ASN A 152 -2.79 17.57 -0.94
N GLU A 153 -2.36 17.69 -2.18
CA GLU A 153 -2.69 16.73 -3.23
C GLU A 153 -1.91 15.42 -3.04
N ASN A 154 -2.61 14.32 -3.29
CA ASN A 154 -2.02 13.01 -3.45
C ASN A 154 -2.29 12.52 -4.87
N ASN A 155 -1.27 11.94 -5.51
CA ASN A 155 -1.40 11.34 -6.84
C ASN A 155 -1.73 12.35 -7.95
N VAL A 156 -0.86 13.35 -8.11
CA VAL A 156 -0.95 14.39 -9.15
C VAL A 156 0.00 14.05 -10.30
N GLU A 157 -0.47 14.25 -11.54
CA GLU A 157 0.39 14.29 -12.72
C GLU A 157 0.75 15.76 -13.02
N ILE A 158 2.03 16.03 -13.16
CA ILE A 158 2.53 17.33 -13.64
C ILE A 158 3.31 17.12 -14.93
N MET A 159 3.29 18.12 -15.79
CA MET A 159 4.13 18.18 -16.99
C MET A 159 4.92 19.48 -16.97
N GLY A 160 6.23 19.38 -17.02
CA GLY A 160 7.09 20.56 -17.01
C GLY A 160 8.49 20.24 -17.49
N THR A 161 9.32 21.26 -17.56
CA THR A 161 10.72 21.18 -17.93
C THR A 161 11.59 21.06 -16.68
N VAL A 162 12.54 20.14 -16.66
CA VAL A 162 13.56 20.10 -15.61
C VAL A 162 14.54 21.25 -15.85
N VAL A 163 14.48 22.25 -14.98
CA VAL A 163 15.32 23.47 -15.10
C VAL A 163 16.58 23.41 -14.26
N GLN A 164 16.61 22.54 -13.25
CA GLN A 164 17.80 22.33 -12.41
C GLN A 164 17.82 20.93 -11.84
N VAL A 165 19.00 20.34 -11.78
CA VAL A 165 19.30 19.06 -11.14
C VAL A 165 20.37 19.29 -10.08
N PHE A 166 20.17 18.75 -8.89
CA PHE A 166 21.14 18.81 -7.81
C PHE A 166 21.90 17.49 -7.67
N ASP A 167 23.08 17.56 -7.14
CA ASP A 167 23.88 16.37 -6.84
C ASP A 167 23.12 15.42 -5.90
N PRO A 168 23.23 14.09 -6.15
CA PRO A 168 22.63 13.10 -5.28
C PRO A 168 23.19 13.17 -3.86
N LYS A 169 22.31 13.17 -2.87
CA LYS A 169 22.69 13.04 -1.46
C LYS A 169 22.61 11.59 -1.04
N PHE A 170 23.76 10.98 -0.77
CA PHE A 170 23.85 9.60 -0.31
C PHE A 170 23.61 9.50 1.20
N PHE A 171 23.02 8.41 1.62
CA PHE A 171 22.83 8.06 3.02
C PHE A 171 22.89 6.54 3.19
N THR A 172 23.26 6.13 4.40
CA THR A 172 23.39 4.72 4.77
C THR A 172 22.02 4.12 5.07
N VAL A 173 21.83 2.90 4.57
CA VAL A 173 20.61 2.12 4.77
C VAL A 173 20.95 0.69 5.12
N ASP A 174 20.06 0.02 5.82
CA ASP A 174 20.05 -1.42 5.91
C ASP A 174 19.73 -2.02 4.53
N PRO A 175 20.61 -2.86 3.98
CA PRO A 175 20.43 -3.39 2.62
C PRO A 175 19.19 -4.27 2.47
N GLU A 176 18.70 -4.88 3.56
CA GLU A 176 17.55 -5.77 3.53
C GLU A 176 16.22 -5.00 3.57
N THR A 177 16.13 -3.98 4.40
CA THR A 177 14.88 -3.22 4.59
C THR A 177 14.84 -1.90 3.85
N GLY A 178 15.99 -1.40 3.37
CA GLY A 178 16.12 -0.07 2.77
C GLY A 178 15.92 1.09 3.74
N ARG A 179 15.82 0.82 5.04
CA ARG A 179 15.63 1.86 6.05
C ARG A 179 16.94 2.56 6.37
N LYS A 180 16.85 3.86 6.63
CA LYS A 180 17.98 4.65 7.07
C LYS A 180 18.56 4.11 8.38
N VAL A 181 19.88 3.98 8.43
CA VAL A 181 20.62 3.59 9.63
C VAL A 181 21.34 4.80 10.21
N VAL A 182 21.64 4.74 11.49
CA VAL A 182 22.38 5.78 12.22
C VAL A 182 23.71 5.20 12.64
N GLU A 183 24.78 5.93 12.35
CA GLU A 183 26.12 5.58 12.84
C GLU A 183 26.33 6.18 14.24
N LYS A 184 26.78 5.33 15.16
CA LYS A 184 27.22 5.73 16.51
C LYS A 184 28.53 5.02 16.81
N ASN A 185 29.61 5.77 17.02
CA ASN A 185 30.93 5.24 17.37
C ASN A 185 31.45 4.14 16.44
N GLY A 186 31.27 4.32 15.12
CA GLY A 186 31.72 3.34 14.11
C GLY A 186 30.84 2.12 13.94
N THR A 187 29.73 2.04 14.66
CA THR A 187 28.74 0.95 14.52
C THR A 187 27.42 1.51 13.95
N TYR A 188 26.83 0.78 13.03
CA TYR A 188 25.56 1.15 12.40
C TYR A 188 24.37 0.53 13.14
N TYR A 189 23.33 1.32 13.38
CA TYR A 189 22.14 0.91 14.13
C TYR A 189 20.87 1.12 13.30
N LEU A 190 20.02 0.10 13.30
CA LEU A 190 18.65 0.17 12.81
C LEU A 190 17.70 0.02 14.01
N ASN A 191 16.93 1.06 14.35
CA ASN A 191 16.04 1.08 15.52
C ASN A 191 16.77 0.63 16.82
N ASP A 192 17.95 1.22 17.09
CA ASP A 192 18.82 0.92 18.22
C ASP A 192 19.39 -0.52 18.28
N LYS A 193 19.21 -1.31 17.23
CA LYS A 193 19.86 -2.61 17.09
C LYS A 193 21.07 -2.48 16.16
N PRO A 194 22.26 -3.00 16.56
CA PRO A 194 23.43 -2.99 15.70
C PRO A 194 23.19 -3.88 14.47
N ILE A 195 23.72 -3.44 13.33
CA ILE A 195 23.70 -4.22 12.08
C ILE A 195 25.13 -4.40 11.57
N GLU A 196 25.40 -5.57 10.98
CA GLU A 196 26.74 -5.92 10.49
C GLU A 196 27.01 -5.41 9.07
N LYS A 197 25.95 -5.28 8.27
CA LYS A 197 26.05 -4.88 6.87
C LYS A 197 25.27 -3.61 6.64
N MET A 198 25.88 -2.66 5.95
CA MET A 198 25.22 -1.45 5.50
C MET A 198 25.21 -1.37 3.98
N GLY A 199 24.21 -0.70 3.43
CA GLY A 199 24.11 -0.32 2.04
C GLY A 199 24.00 1.20 1.89
N TYR A 200 23.93 1.66 0.66
CA TYR A 200 23.74 3.07 0.34
C TYR A 200 22.45 3.27 -0.47
N SER A 201 21.75 4.31 -0.15
CA SER A 201 20.69 4.87 -0.97
C SER A 201 20.97 6.34 -1.20
N TYR A 202 20.23 6.95 -2.09
CA TYR A 202 20.38 8.37 -2.38
C TYR A 202 19.05 9.02 -2.73
N VAL A 203 19.03 10.32 -2.63
CA VAL A 203 17.94 11.18 -3.05
C VAL A 203 18.52 12.30 -3.92
N THR A 204 17.85 12.57 -5.05
CA THR A 204 18.18 13.67 -5.95
C THR A 204 17.03 14.65 -5.92
N ASN A 205 17.35 15.95 -5.84
CA ASN A 205 16.36 17.00 -5.99
C ASN A 205 16.47 17.56 -7.41
N ILE A 206 15.33 17.87 -7.99
CA ILE A 206 15.24 18.59 -9.25
C ILE A 206 14.26 19.74 -9.10
N PHE A 207 14.41 20.80 -9.88
CA PHE A 207 13.37 21.79 -10.07
C PHE A 207 12.71 21.56 -11.42
N VAL A 208 11.37 21.58 -11.40
CA VAL A 208 10.52 21.46 -12.58
C VAL A 208 9.72 22.74 -12.73
N ASP A 209 9.66 23.28 -13.93
CA ASP A 209 8.92 24.48 -14.29
C ASP A 209 7.94 24.13 -15.42
N ASP A 210 6.68 24.54 -15.30
CA ASP A 210 5.63 24.31 -16.29
C ASP A 210 5.18 25.60 -17.00
N GLY A 211 5.91 26.69 -16.77
CA GLY A 211 5.57 28.04 -17.30
C GLY A 211 4.57 28.79 -16.43
N THR A 212 3.96 28.18 -15.43
CA THR A 212 3.08 28.86 -14.46
C THR A 212 3.75 29.06 -13.12
N GLU A 213 4.60 28.12 -12.71
CA GLU A 213 5.37 28.16 -11.47
C GLU A 213 6.48 27.09 -11.52
N ASN A 214 7.37 27.08 -10.53
CA ASN A 214 8.35 26.03 -10.37
C ASN A 214 8.20 25.30 -9.03
N ILE A 215 8.56 24.02 -9.02
CA ILE A 215 8.48 23.19 -7.83
C ILE A 215 9.73 22.31 -7.65
N ARG A 216 10.14 22.14 -6.40
CA ARG A 216 11.19 21.17 -6.08
C ARG A 216 10.59 19.76 -5.97
N VAL A 217 11.06 18.86 -6.81
CA VAL A 217 10.69 17.45 -6.81
C VAL A 217 11.81 16.64 -6.16
N VAL A 218 11.46 15.80 -5.20
CA VAL A 218 12.38 14.90 -4.51
C VAL A 218 12.28 13.51 -5.15
N CYS A 219 13.37 13.08 -5.78
CA CYS A 219 13.45 11.80 -6.46
C CYS A 219 14.30 10.83 -5.63
N TRP A 220 13.70 9.76 -5.15
CA TRP A 220 14.43 8.67 -4.49
C TRP A 220 15.14 7.81 -5.54
N LYS A 221 16.08 6.99 -5.11
CA LYS A 221 16.92 6.13 -5.96
C LYS A 221 16.18 5.56 -7.19
N ASN A 222 15.03 4.91 -6.99
CA ASN A 222 14.29 4.28 -8.07
C ASN A 222 13.66 5.29 -9.05
N GLN A 223 13.18 6.44 -8.55
CA GLN A 223 12.65 7.52 -9.40
C GLN A 223 13.77 8.19 -10.18
N THR A 224 14.90 8.46 -9.53
CA THR A 224 16.07 9.03 -10.19
C THR A 224 16.56 8.14 -11.34
N GLN A 225 16.66 6.83 -11.11
CA GLN A 225 17.04 5.88 -12.15
C GLN A 225 16.07 5.84 -13.34
N ARG A 226 14.77 6.03 -13.10
CA ARG A 226 13.77 6.07 -14.19
C ARG A 226 13.81 7.38 -14.99
N LEU A 227 14.25 8.47 -14.38
CA LEU A 227 14.31 9.77 -15.02
C LEU A 227 15.56 9.98 -15.87
N PHE A 228 16.68 9.38 -15.48
CA PHE A 228 17.99 9.67 -16.03
C PHE A 228 18.70 8.46 -16.66
N ASN A 229 18.02 7.31 -16.76
CA ASN A 229 18.51 6.13 -17.48
C ASN A 229 17.81 5.92 -18.81
#